data_2ceb84462a08c95f6fcd0039bccfa460
#
_entry.id   2ceb84462a08c95f6fcd0039bccfa460
#
_cell.length_a   1.000
_cell.length_b   1.000
_cell.length_c   1.000
_cell.angle_alpha   90.00
_cell.angle_beta   90.00
_cell.angle_gamma   90.00
#
_symmetry.space_group_name_H-M   'P 1'
#
loop_
_entity.id
_entity.type
_entity.pdbx_description
1 polymer ?
#
loop_
_entity_poly.entity_id
_entity_poly.type
_entity_poly.pdbx_seq_one_letter_code
_entity_poly.pdbx_strand_id
1 'polypeptide(L)'
;MIPPVFDEFGLIEKIANNKTNREVMNLNSIESIIQKLNFYRGYFGKIHDLPLDEFEKFKQNISTFFNLKPMASAAELPGFLVRISNNNRILAGKGKELNYLTEIVELLAPPLKYCTFGRCNIPEQQVAYCALDEASAYWETKPQKGDVITISRFQLKPGAKAVCSVIRTEKTDNPKISHDLQKVFYLLEEFFIEIFSLPVDRLRPRDYLFSALISSDQLYYPVPSAGNIEAIIFPSVQRKKMGDNIAIKNDLLLKKYDLYSVETKFILDEYENLDPSIAEPTTDSIIGSFGTTAFDFKKGEILYNKEKADELFGLFRMMQTGPNKQIRYDNGPDIPKSLSFNLAPVGWKPQPKPVVSAAIKSSNLSRNDKVNVEYANGVKFFGLKFKKVEQDINRGLCKIVD
;
A
#
# COMPACT_ATOMS: atom_id res chain seq x y z
N MET A 1 -30.99 15.62 -14.80
CA MET A 1 -32.14 14.73 -14.48
C MET A 1 -31.56 13.32 -14.41
N ILE A 2 -31.46 12.73 -13.19
CA ILE A 2 -30.97 11.38 -12.96
C ILE A 2 -32.10 10.43 -13.39
N PRO A 3 -31.87 9.44 -14.28
CA PRO A 3 -32.91 8.50 -14.68
C PRO A 3 -33.40 7.69 -13.46
N PRO A 4 -34.67 7.22 -13.47
CA PRO A 4 -35.23 6.49 -12.36
C PRO A 4 -34.47 5.18 -12.09
N VAL A 5 -34.35 4.87 -10.81
CA VAL A 5 -33.69 3.65 -10.28
C VAL A 5 -34.46 2.43 -10.80
N PHE A 6 -33.81 1.58 -11.57
CA PHE A 6 -34.36 0.30 -11.99
C PHE A 6 -34.09 -0.75 -10.91
N ASP A 7 -35.16 -1.31 -10.37
CA ASP A 7 -35.18 -2.37 -9.36
C ASP A 7 -34.87 -3.78 -9.96
N GLU A 8 -34.25 -3.82 -11.13
CA GLU A 8 -33.96 -5.07 -11.84
C GLU A 8 -32.71 -5.82 -11.32
N PHE A 9 -31.99 -5.27 -10.34
CA PHE A 9 -30.71 -5.81 -9.86
C PHE A 9 -30.79 -6.85 -8.75
N GLY A 10 -31.98 -7.30 -8.32
CA GLY A 10 -32.14 -8.57 -7.62
C GLY A 10 -31.61 -9.80 -8.37
N LEU A 11 -31.16 -9.59 -9.62
CA LEU A 11 -30.64 -10.63 -10.51
C LEU A 11 -29.27 -11.14 -10.06
N ILE A 12 -28.37 -10.26 -9.61
CA ILE A 12 -26.99 -10.65 -9.25
C ILE A 12 -26.99 -11.34 -7.89
N GLU A 13 -27.84 -10.90 -6.98
CA GLU A 13 -28.05 -11.59 -5.70
C GLU A 13 -28.66 -12.99 -5.92
N LYS A 14 -29.56 -13.14 -6.88
CA LYS A 14 -30.11 -14.44 -7.31
C LYS A 14 -29.04 -15.34 -7.96
N ILE A 15 -28.09 -14.82 -8.72
CA ILE A 15 -27.00 -15.59 -9.34
C ILE A 15 -26.03 -16.08 -8.26
N ALA A 16 -25.69 -15.25 -7.26
CA ALA A 16 -24.80 -15.63 -6.17
C ALA A 16 -25.43 -16.65 -5.21
N ASN A 17 -26.76 -16.66 -5.07
CA ASN A 17 -27.48 -17.52 -4.13
C ASN A 17 -28.05 -18.80 -4.74
N ASN A 18 -28.11 -18.93 -6.06
CA ASN A 18 -28.68 -20.12 -6.73
C ASN A 18 -27.60 -21.16 -7.06
N LYS A 19 -27.37 -22.09 -6.15
CA LYS A 19 -26.49 -23.26 -6.35
C LYS A 19 -26.99 -24.26 -7.40
N THR A 20 -28.18 -24.12 -7.94
CA THR A 20 -28.86 -25.20 -8.69
C THR A 20 -29.42 -24.85 -10.07
N ASN A 21 -29.48 -23.59 -10.49
CA ASN A 21 -30.04 -23.27 -11.80
C ASN A 21 -29.00 -22.61 -12.71
N ARG A 22 -28.63 -23.35 -13.76
CA ARG A 22 -27.98 -22.84 -14.98
C ARG A 22 -28.98 -21.95 -15.77
N GLU A 23 -29.44 -20.87 -15.18
CA GLU A 23 -30.14 -19.87 -15.97
C GLU A 23 -29.12 -19.10 -16.79
N VAL A 24 -29.26 -19.24 -18.09
CA VAL A 24 -28.52 -18.48 -19.11
C VAL A 24 -28.71 -17.00 -18.80
N MET A 25 -27.64 -16.30 -18.43
CA MET A 25 -27.68 -14.84 -18.34
C MET A 25 -28.11 -14.29 -19.69
N ASN A 26 -29.22 -13.59 -19.72
CA ASN A 26 -29.71 -12.99 -20.93
C ASN A 26 -28.68 -11.92 -21.39
N LEU A 27 -28.38 -11.87 -22.68
CA LEU A 27 -27.52 -10.84 -23.30
C LEU A 27 -27.92 -9.42 -22.86
N ASN A 28 -29.21 -9.15 -22.69
CA ASN A 28 -29.75 -7.91 -22.19
C ASN A 28 -29.23 -7.54 -20.79
N SER A 29 -28.90 -8.54 -19.95
CA SER A 29 -28.32 -8.31 -18.62
C SER A 29 -26.86 -7.86 -18.68
N ILE A 30 -26.09 -8.41 -19.62
CA ILE A 30 -24.68 -8.01 -19.85
C ILE A 30 -24.62 -6.60 -20.42
N GLU A 31 -25.45 -6.29 -21.41
CA GLU A 31 -25.57 -4.95 -21.98
C GLU A 31 -25.95 -3.90 -20.93
N SER A 32 -26.89 -4.23 -20.04
CA SER A 32 -27.28 -3.35 -18.93
C SER A 32 -26.11 -3.08 -17.97
N ILE A 33 -25.31 -4.10 -17.67
CA ILE A 33 -24.08 -3.93 -16.85
C ILE A 33 -23.10 -3.02 -17.56
N ILE A 34 -22.84 -3.24 -18.86
CA ILE A 34 -21.94 -2.41 -19.66
C ILE A 34 -22.41 -0.95 -19.67
N GLN A 35 -23.69 -0.71 -19.92
CA GLN A 35 -24.26 0.65 -19.90
C GLN A 35 -24.10 1.32 -18.55
N LYS A 36 -24.30 0.59 -17.46
CA LYS A 36 -24.16 1.13 -16.11
C LYS A 36 -22.70 1.43 -15.78
N LEU A 37 -21.76 0.56 -16.14
CA LEU A 37 -20.33 0.81 -15.94
C LEU A 37 -19.87 2.03 -16.77
N ASN A 38 -20.33 2.16 -18.02
CA ASN A 38 -20.03 3.33 -18.86
C ASN A 38 -20.64 4.63 -18.29
N PHE A 39 -21.84 4.55 -17.74
CA PHE A 39 -22.42 5.69 -17.00
C PHE A 39 -21.51 6.11 -15.86
N TYR A 40 -21.01 5.19 -15.02
CA TYR A 40 -20.11 5.51 -13.94
C TYR A 40 -18.75 6.06 -14.41
N ARG A 41 -18.19 5.52 -15.51
CA ARG A 41 -16.97 6.07 -16.13
C ARG A 41 -17.10 7.54 -16.51
N GLY A 42 -18.30 7.97 -16.92
CA GLY A 42 -18.60 9.38 -17.22
C GLY A 42 -18.41 10.33 -16.04
N TYR A 43 -18.36 9.83 -14.80
CA TYR A 43 -18.17 10.60 -13.57
C TYR A 43 -16.73 10.56 -13.03
N PHE A 44 -15.82 9.83 -13.66
CA PHE A 44 -14.42 9.79 -13.22
C PHE A 44 -13.82 11.21 -13.22
N GLY A 45 -13.21 11.60 -12.08
CA GLY A 45 -12.64 12.93 -11.87
C GLY A 45 -13.66 14.07 -11.75
N LYS A 46 -14.97 13.78 -11.66
CA LYS A 46 -16.04 14.79 -11.59
C LYS A 46 -16.90 14.70 -10.32
N ILE A 47 -16.71 13.65 -9.50
CA ILE A 47 -17.54 13.40 -8.34
C ILE A 47 -17.38 14.48 -7.28
N HIS A 48 -16.17 15.03 -7.16
CA HIS A 48 -15.89 16.09 -6.20
C HIS A 48 -16.78 17.32 -6.41
N ASP A 49 -17.14 17.64 -7.66
CA ASP A 49 -17.90 18.82 -8.04
C ASP A 49 -19.42 18.64 -7.90
N LEU A 50 -19.89 17.44 -7.56
CA LEU A 50 -21.32 17.19 -7.35
C LEU A 50 -21.84 17.95 -6.13
N PRO A 51 -23.03 18.59 -6.24
CA PRO A 51 -23.76 19.08 -5.08
C PRO A 51 -23.95 18.00 -4.02
N LEU A 52 -24.03 18.35 -2.75
CA LEU A 52 -24.02 17.38 -1.66
C LEU A 52 -25.18 16.37 -1.75
N ASP A 53 -26.36 16.84 -2.10
CA ASP A 53 -27.55 15.99 -2.24
C ASP A 53 -27.45 15.03 -3.44
N GLU A 54 -26.87 15.48 -4.54
CA GLU A 54 -26.58 14.61 -5.69
C GLU A 54 -25.48 13.60 -5.37
N PHE A 55 -24.44 14.03 -4.64
CA PHE A 55 -23.37 13.17 -4.19
C PHE A 55 -23.89 12.04 -3.30
N GLU A 56 -24.75 12.31 -2.32
CA GLU A 56 -25.29 11.27 -1.44
C GLU A 56 -26.22 10.29 -2.20
N LYS A 57 -27.04 10.76 -3.14
CA LYS A 57 -27.82 9.90 -4.03
C LYS A 57 -26.92 9.03 -4.91
N PHE A 58 -25.85 9.63 -5.45
CA PHE A 58 -24.91 8.91 -6.29
C PHE A 58 -24.15 7.82 -5.52
N LYS A 59 -23.72 8.13 -4.30
CA LYS A 59 -23.10 7.19 -3.36
C LYS A 59 -24.01 5.99 -3.06
N GLN A 60 -25.29 6.24 -2.78
CA GLN A 60 -26.27 5.18 -2.54
C GLN A 60 -26.46 4.29 -3.77
N ASN A 61 -26.53 4.87 -4.97
CA ASN A 61 -26.65 4.13 -6.23
C ASN A 61 -25.44 3.21 -6.48
N ILE A 62 -24.21 3.70 -6.20
CA ILE A 62 -22.99 2.89 -6.30
C ILE A 62 -23.04 1.72 -5.34
N SER A 63 -23.33 1.96 -4.06
CA SER A 63 -23.39 0.91 -3.04
C SER A 63 -24.41 -0.17 -3.39
N THR A 64 -25.57 0.21 -3.94
CA THR A 64 -26.59 -0.74 -4.39
C THR A 64 -26.11 -1.56 -5.58
N PHE A 65 -25.43 -0.94 -6.56
CA PHE A 65 -24.94 -1.64 -7.75
C PHE A 65 -23.80 -2.60 -7.46
N PHE A 66 -22.83 -2.18 -6.64
CA PHE A 66 -21.67 -2.99 -6.27
C PHE A 66 -21.84 -3.80 -5.00
N ASN A 67 -23.06 -4.13 -4.61
CA ASN A 67 -23.33 -5.06 -3.50
C ASN A 67 -22.77 -6.48 -3.74
N LEU A 68 -22.03 -6.64 -4.84
CA LEU A 68 -21.27 -7.84 -5.19
C LEU A 68 -19.92 -7.81 -4.48
N LYS A 69 -19.67 -8.84 -3.68
CA LYS A 69 -18.38 -9.09 -3.01
C LYS A 69 -17.62 -10.27 -3.65
N PRO A 70 -17.42 -10.32 -4.97
CA PRO A 70 -16.94 -11.53 -5.63
C PRO A 70 -15.41 -11.66 -5.71
N MET A 71 -14.64 -10.63 -5.36
CA MET A 71 -13.23 -10.56 -5.73
C MET A 71 -12.25 -10.73 -4.57
N ALA A 72 -12.64 -11.48 -3.54
CA ALA A 72 -11.71 -11.90 -2.52
C ALA A 72 -10.95 -13.13 -3.01
N SER A 73 -9.73 -12.97 -3.49
CA SER A 73 -8.79 -14.07 -3.57
C SER A 73 -8.10 -14.18 -2.22
N ALA A 74 -8.11 -15.37 -1.61
CA ALA A 74 -7.24 -15.64 -0.50
C ALA A 74 -5.80 -15.51 -1.00
N ALA A 75 -5.12 -14.44 -0.62
CA ALA A 75 -3.71 -14.25 -0.90
C ALA A 75 -2.96 -14.27 0.43
N GLU A 76 -1.74 -14.81 0.41
CA GLU A 76 -0.84 -14.68 1.54
C GLU A 76 -0.49 -13.20 1.74
N LEU A 77 -0.37 -12.79 3.00
CA LEU A 77 0.12 -11.45 3.32
C LEU A 77 1.56 -11.30 2.83
N PRO A 78 1.92 -10.12 2.26
CA PRO A 78 3.30 -9.82 1.90
C PRO A 78 4.22 -9.94 3.12
N GLY A 79 5.43 -10.50 2.92
CA GLY A 79 6.41 -10.71 3.99
C GLY A 79 6.91 -9.41 4.62
N PHE A 80 6.94 -8.32 3.83
CA PHE A 80 7.39 -7.00 4.24
C PHE A 80 6.44 -5.91 3.78
N LEU A 81 6.31 -4.88 4.61
CA LEU A 81 5.60 -3.67 4.26
C LEU A 81 6.46 -2.45 4.60
N VAL A 82 6.34 -1.42 3.79
CA VAL A 82 6.98 -0.12 4.00
C VAL A 82 5.92 0.97 4.03
N ARG A 83 6.04 1.86 5.01
CA ARG A 83 5.19 3.04 5.09
C ARG A 83 6.05 4.27 5.30
N ILE A 84 5.76 5.34 4.55
CA ILE A 84 6.39 6.64 4.74
C ILE A 84 5.40 7.59 5.42
N SER A 85 5.83 8.16 6.54
CA SER A 85 5.13 9.20 7.28
C SER A 85 5.81 10.54 7.03
N ASN A 86 5.05 11.58 6.67
CA ASN A 86 5.58 12.94 6.53
C ASN A 86 5.50 13.64 7.88
N ASN A 87 6.65 13.88 8.52
CA ASN A 87 6.73 14.45 9.86
C ASN A 87 6.16 15.86 9.92
N ASN A 88 6.43 16.68 8.88
CA ASN A 88 5.95 18.06 8.80
C ASN A 88 4.41 18.10 8.95
N ARG A 89 3.71 17.22 8.24
CA ARG A 89 2.23 17.16 8.28
C ARG A 89 1.71 16.62 9.61
N ILE A 90 2.33 15.55 10.11
CA ILE A 90 1.88 14.90 11.35
C ILE A 90 2.04 15.82 12.54
N LEU A 91 3.21 16.45 12.69
CA LEU A 91 3.51 17.30 13.84
C LEU A 91 2.77 18.65 13.75
N ALA A 92 2.66 19.24 12.57
CA ALA A 92 1.83 20.43 12.37
C ALA A 92 0.35 20.18 12.72
N GLY A 93 -0.20 19.02 12.35
CA GLY A 93 -1.56 18.60 12.73
C GLY A 93 -1.77 18.42 14.24
N LYS A 94 -0.68 18.24 15.01
CA LYS A 94 -0.67 18.17 16.47
C LYS A 94 -0.30 19.52 17.14
N GLY A 95 -0.03 20.58 16.35
CA GLY A 95 0.50 21.84 16.88
C GLY A 95 1.89 21.75 17.48
N LYS A 96 2.67 20.72 17.08
CA LYS A 96 4.05 20.51 17.53
C LYS A 96 5.05 21.07 16.51
N GLU A 97 6.19 21.53 16.99
CA GLU A 97 7.32 21.87 16.13
C GLU A 97 7.83 20.63 15.38
N LEU A 98 8.42 20.86 14.19
CA LEU A 98 8.99 19.81 13.37
C LEU A 98 10.14 19.10 14.10
N ASN A 99 10.02 17.78 14.20
CA ASN A 99 11.00 16.90 14.84
C ASN A 99 10.94 15.50 14.24
N TYR A 100 11.78 14.57 14.71
CA TYR A 100 11.61 13.14 14.43
C TYR A 100 10.41 12.60 15.24
N LEU A 101 9.80 11.52 14.72
CA LEU A 101 8.64 10.90 15.37
C LEU A 101 9.08 10.03 16.53
N THR A 102 8.36 10.11 17.64
CA THR A 102 8.66 9.38 18.89
C THR A 102 7.56 8.44 19.34
N GLU A 103 6.39 8.53 18.72
CA GLU A 103 5.22 7.70 19.08
C GLU A 103 4.92 6.70 17.95
N ILE A 104 4.73 5.41 18.30
CA ILE A 104 4.41 4.35 17.31
C ILE A 104 3.11 4.67 16.56
N VAL A 105 2.12 5.28 17.22
CA VAL A 105 0.86 5.66 16.62
C VAL A 105 1.02 6.64 15.44
N GLU A 106 2.10 7.41 15.40
CA GLU A 106 2.42 8.35 14.31
C GLU A 106 2.83 7.64 13.01
N LEU A 107 3.21 6.38 13.13
CA LEU A 107 3.61 5.53 12.00
C LEU A 107 2.43 4.77 11.39
N LEU A 108 1.27 4.79 12.04
CA LEU A 108 0.06 4.04 11.64
C LEU A 108 -0.88 4.92 10.82
N ALA A 109 -2.13 4.48 10.66
CA ALA A 109 -3.15 5.31 9.99
C ALA A 109 -3.40 6.61 10.77
N PRO A 110 -3.79 7.70 10.07
CA PRO A 110 -4.12 8.94 10.73
C PRO A 110 -5.30 8.76 11.70
N PRO A 111 -5.41 9.64 12.75
CA PRO A 111 -6.58 9.64 13.63
C PRO A 111 -7.90 9.79 12.84
N LEU A 112 -8.97 9.17 13.30
CA LEU A 112 -10.30 9.13 12.64
C LEU A 112 -10.77 10.50 12.13
N LYS A 113 -10.59 11.54 12.93
CA LYS A 113 -11.00 12.92 12.57
C LYS A 113 -10.30 13.49 11.33
N TYR A 114 -9.18 12.91 10.89
CA TYR A 114 -8.43 13.29 9.70
C TYR A 114 -8.63 12.32 8.54
N CYS A 115 -9.39 11.24 8.74
CA CYS A 115 -9.69 10.28 7.69
C CYS A 115 -10.76 10.87 6.76
N THR A 116 -10.36 11.28 5.58
CA THR A 116 -11.24 11.68 4.47
C THR A 116 -11.40 10.50 3.50
N PHE A 117 -12.08 10.71 2.37
CA PHE A 117 -12.06 9.70 1.30
C PHE A 117 -10.62 9.43 0.87
N GLY A 118 -10.24 8.17 0.89
CA GLY A 118 -9.02 7.65 0.33
C GLY A 118 -9.34 6.49 -0.60
N ARG A 119 -8.35 5.92 -1.26
CA ARG A 119 -8.56 4.83 -2.23
C ARG A 119 -9.24 3.61 -1.62
N CYS A 120 -8.96 3.31 -0.36
CA CYS A 120 -9.50 2.14 0.34
C CYS A 120 -10.24 2.47 1.64
N ASN A 121 -10.69 3.70 1.82
CA ASN A 121 -11.50 4.08 2.99
C ASN A 121 -12.46 5.21 2.66
N ILE A 122 -13.62 5.19 3.29
CA ILE A 122 -14.51 6.35 3.41
C ILE A 122 -14.13 7.16 4.67
N PRO A 123 -14.66 8.40 4.84
CA PRO A 123 -14.47 9.15 6.08
C PRO A 123 -14.78 8.30 7.32
N GLU A 124 -14.06 8.58 8.41
CA GLU A 124 -14.18 7.86 9.69
C GLU A 124 -13.79 6.37 9.69
N GLN A 125 -13.09 5.92 8.65
CA GLN A 125 -12.49 4.59 8.61
C GLN A 125 -10.96 4.69 8.59
N GLN A 126 -10.31 3.98 9.50
CA GLN A 126 -8.86 3.94 9.60
C GLN A 126 -8.28 2.76 8.83
N VAL A 127 -7.55 3.07 7.78
CA VAL A 127 -6.80 2.09 6.99
C VAL A 127 -5.33 2.52 6.95
N ALA A 128 -4.44 1.60 7.26
CA ALA A 128 -3.01 1.81 7.11
C ALA A 128 -2.63 1.51 5.64
N TYR A 129 -2.18 2.55 4.94
CA TYR A 129 -1.63 2.42 3.59
C TYR A 129 -0.14 2.15 3.66
N CYS A 130 0.28 1.03 3.12
CA CYS A 130 1.67 0.65 3.01
C CYS A 130 1.98 0.29 1.55
N ALA A 131 3.25 0.25 1.21
CA ALA A 131 3.74 -0.29 -0.05
C ALA A 131 4.47 -1.61 0.20
N LEU A 132 4.60 -2.43 -0.83
CA LEU A 132 5.33 -3.69 -0.76
C LEU A 132 6.85 -3.48 -0.93
N ASP A 133 7.24 -2.30 -1.39
CA ASP A 133 8.65 -1.89 -1.53
C ASP A 133 8.83 -0.40 -1.21
N GLU A 134 10.06 -0.01 -0.92
CA GLU A 134 10.40 1.36 -0.50
C GLU A 134 10.21 2.37 -1.64
N ALA A 135 10.52 1.99 -2.88
CA ALA A 135 10.34 2.85 -4.03
C ALA A 135 8.86 3.22 -4.23
N SER A 136 7.96 2.23 -4.14
CA SER A 136 6.52 2.48 -4.21
C SER A 136 6.04 3.41 -3.08
N ALA A 137 6.56 3.23 -1.85
CA ALA A 137 6.24 4.11 -0.73
C ALA A 137 6.67 5.57 -0.98
N TYR A 138 7.86 5.78 -1.57
CA TYR A 138 8.34 7.11 -1.96
C TYR A 138 7.45 7.74 -3.02
N TRP A 139 7.14 7.01 -4.07
CA TRP A 139 6.30 7.50 -5.17
C TRP A 139 4.88 7.86 -4.71
N GLU A 140 4.31 7.09 -3.81
CA GLU A 140 2.97 7.38 -3.27
C GLU A 140 2.98 8.60 -2.32
N THR A 141 4.05 8.77 -1.55
CA THR A 141 4.15 9.87 -0.58
C THR A 141 4.54 11.17 -1.25
N LYS A 142 5.38 11.11 -2.29
CA LYS A 142 5.95 12.27 -3.00
C LYS A 142 6.47 13.31 -2.02
N PRO A 143 7.46 12.96 -1.20
CA PRO A 143 8.02 13.94 -0.29
C PRO A 143 8.68 15.07 -1.08
N GLN A 144 8.53 16.28 -0.59
CA GLN A 144 9.00 17.49 -1.24
C GLN A 144 10.26 18.02 -0.56
N LYS A 145 10.96 18.89 -1.26
CA LYS A 145 12.09 19.64 -0.70
C LYS A 145 11.70 20.29 0.64
N GLY A 146 12.54 20.09 1.63
CA GLY A 146 12.29 20.59 2.98
C GLY A 146 11.48 19.66 3.88
N ASP A 147 10.92 18.59 3.32
CA ASP A 147 10.24 17.56 4.12
C ASP A 147 11.24 16.76 4.96
N VAL A 148 10.79 16.43 6.16
CA VAL A 148 11.36 15.36 6.97
C VAL A 148 10.38 14.20 6.94
N ILE A 149 10.86 13.02 6.59
CA ILE A 149 10.02 11.81 6.50
C ILE A 149 10.55 10.73 7.44
N THR A 150 9.63 9.89 7.90
CA THR A 150 9.96 8.69 8.65
C THR A 150 9.51 7.46 7.86
N ILE A 151 10.46 6.58 7.56
CA ILE A 151 10.21 5.29 6.90
C ILE A 151 10.05 4.24 7.98
N SER A 152 8.91 3.59 8.00
CA SER A 152 8.60 2.48 8.89
C SER A 152 8.61 1.19 8.12
N ARG A 153 9.33 0.19 8.61
CA ARG A 153 9.43 -1.12 7.98
C ARG A 153 8.82 -2.16 8.88
N PHE A 154 7.90 -2.92 8.32
CA PHE A 154 7.14 -3.95 9.02
C PHE A 154 7.45 -5.32 8.43
N GLN A 155 7.60 -6.32 9.28
CA GLN A 155 7.83 -7.70 8.89
C GLN A 155 6.65 -8.57 9.34
N LEU A 156 6.16 -9.43 8.46
CA LEU A 156 5.08 -10.36 8.77
C LEU A 156 5.48 -11.28 9.92
N LYS A 157 4.61 -11.38 10.92
CA LYS A 157 4.81 -12.29 12.06
C LYS A 157 4.74 -13.75 11.61
N PRO A 158 5.57 -14.63 12.18
CA PRO A 158 5.51 -16.05 11.88
C PRO A 158 4.10 -16.62 12.08
N GLY A 159 3.60 -17.30 11.05
CA GLY A 159 2.26 -17.92 11.07
C GLY A 159 1.08 -16.96 10.94
N ALA A 160 1.31 -15.65 10.78
CA ALA A 160 0.23 -14.71 10.53
C ALA A 160 -0.38 -14.96 9.14
N LYS A 161 -1.69 -15.06 9.11
CA LYS A 161 -2.48 -15.24 7.88
C LYS A 161 -3.57 -14.18 7.83
N ALA A 162 -3.95 -13.78 6.62
CA ALA A 162 -5.11 -12.92 6.38
C ALA A 162 -5.78 -13.26 5.05
N VAL A 163 -7.03 -12.89 4.94
CA VAL A 163 -7.74 -12.91 3.66
C VAL A 163 -7.56 -11.54 3.02
N CYS A 164 -6.92 -11.51 1.86
CA CYS A 164 -6.70 -10.28 1.10
C CYS A 164 -7.57 -10.28 -0.15
N SER A 165 -8.12 -9.11 -0.47
CA SER A 165 -8.61 -8.83 -1.82
C SER A 165 -7.45 -8.32 -2.66
N VAL A 166 -7.29 -8.83 -3.88
CA VAL A 166 -6.20 -8.42 -4.77
C VAL A 166 -6.77 -7.86 -6.05
N ILE A 167 -6.53 -6.58 -6.30
CA ILE A 167 -6.87 -5.91 -7.55
C ILE A 167 -5.74 -6.17 -8.53
N ARG A 168 -5.94 -7.11 -9.46
CA ARG A 168 -4.91 -7.53 -10.42
C ARG A 168 -5.13 -6.89 -11.77
N THR A 169 -4.03 -6.71 -12.50
CA THR A 169 -4.06 -6.28 -13.91
C THR A 169 -4.25 -7.44 -14.88
N GLU A 170 -4.09 -8.67 -14.41
CA GLU A 170 -4.22 -9.89 -15.21
C GLU A 170 -5.57 -10.56 -14.97
N LYS A 171 -6.26 -10.88 -16.05
CA LYS A 171 -7.54 -11.61 -16.00
C LYS A 171 -7.28 -13.06 -15.64
N THR A 172 -8.10 -13.61 -14.76
CA THR A 172 -7.98 -15.00 -14.34
C THR A 172 -9.22 -15.79 -14.79
N ASP A 173 -9.03 -16.76 -15.68
CA ASP A 173 -10.09 -17.67 -16.05
C ASP A 173 -10.45 -18.61 -14.91
N ASN A 174 -11.75 -18.75 -14.66
CA ASN A 174 -12.26 -19.73 -13.74
C ASN A 174 -13.09 -20.79 -14.49
N PRO A 175 -12.55 -22.00 -14.72
CA PRO A 175 -13.23 -23.03 -15.50
C PRO A 175 -14.52 -23.57 -14.85
N LYS A 176 -14.80 -23.16 -13.60
CA LYS A 176 -15.98 -23.64 -12.85
C LYS A 176 -17.23 -22.76 -13.08
N ILE A 177 -17.10 -21.63 -13.76
CA ILE A 177 -18.21 -20.71 -14.03
C ILE A 177 -18.56 -20.70 -15.51
N SER A 178 -19.82 -20.33 -15.82
CA SER A 178 -20.26 -20.22 -17.21
C SER A 178 -19.52 -19.11 -17.97
N HIS A 179 -19.42 -19.24 -19.28
CA HIS A 179 -18.78 -18.25 -20.15
C HIS A 179 -19.37 -16.84 -19.99
N ASP A 180 -20.71 -16.73 -19.87
CA ASP A 180 -21.38 -15.44 -19.73
C ASP A 180 -21.09 -14.80 -18.37
N LEU A 181 -21.07 -15.61 -17.30
CA LEU A 181 -20.68 -15.13 -15.98
C LEU A 181 -19.20 -14.71 -15.96
N GLN A 182 -18.32 -15.42 -16.66
CA GLN A 182 -16.92 -15.03 -16.83
C GLN A 182 -16.78 -13.67 -17.52
N LYS A 183 -17.59 -13.37 -18.55
CA LYS A 183 -17.62 -12.05 -19.18
C LYS A 183 -18.00 -10.94 -18.20
N VAL A 184 -19.00 -11.17 -17.34
CA VAL A 184 -19.40 -10.21 -16.32
C VAL A 184 -18.26 -9.97 -15.34
N PHE A 185 -17.59 -11.02 -14.87
CA PHE A 185 -16.42 -10.87 -14.00
C PHE A 185 -15.33 -10.05 -14.66
N TYR A 186 -15.00 -10.29 -15.92
CA TYR A 186 -14.00 -9.50 -16.63
C TYR A 186 -14.36 -8.02 -16.74
N LEU A 187 -15.63 -7.70 -17.01
CA LEU A 187 -16.09 -6.31 -17.06
C LEU A 187 -15.96 -5.62 -15.70
N LEU A 188 -16.28 -6.33 -14.61
CA LEU A 188 -16.13 -5.81 -13.26
C LEU A 188 -14.65 -5.68 -12.84
N GLU A 189 -13.81 -6.67 -13.17
CA GLU A 189 -12.36 -6.62 -12.93
C GLU A 189 -11.72 -5.43 -13.65
N GLU A 190 -12.04 -5.23 -14.93
CA GLU A 190 -11.57 -4.07 -15.69
C GLU A 190 -11.97 -2.76 -15.00
N PHE A 191 -13.24 -2.65 -14.61
CA PHE A 191 -13.73 -1.46 -13.92
C PHE A 191 -13.02 -1.25 -12.57
N PHE A 192 -12.77 -2.31 -11.81
CA PHE A 192 -12.03 -2.21 -10.54
C PHE A 192 -10.58 -1.77 -10.78
N ILE A 193 -9.90 -2.33 -11.77
CA ILE A 193 -8.55 -1.91 -12.15
C ILE A 193 -8.55 -0.41 -12.52
N GLU A 194 -9.55 0.04 -13.28
CA GLU A 194 -9.69 1.44 -13.65
C GLU A 194 -9.82 2.34 -12.41
N ILE A 195 -10.80 2.08 -11.52
CA ILE A 195 -11.07 2.94 -10.36
C ILE A 195 -9.95 2.91 -9.33
N PHE A 196 -9.24 1.78 -9.17
CA PHE A 196 -8.07 1.71 -8.30
C PHE A 196 -6.81 2.30 -8.93
N SER A 197 -6.83 2.56 -10.23
CA SER A 197 -5.72 3.18 -10.97
C SER A 197 -5.97 4.65 -11.32
N LEU A 198 -7.13 5.22 -10.97
CA LEU A 198 -7.42 6.63 -11.24
C LEU A 198 -6.42 7.54 -10.48
N PRO A 199 -5.76 8.48 -11.19
CA PRO A 199 -5.05 9.54 -10.52
C PRO A 199 -6.07 10.50 -9.89
N VAL A 200 -6.03 10.66 -8.58
CA VAL A 200 -6.92 11.57 -7.84
C VAL A 200 -6.10 12.66 -7.18
N ASP A 201 -6.49 13.90 -7.39
CA ASP A 201 -5.90 15.05 -6.72
C ASP A 201 -6.24 15.00 -5.22
N ARG A 202 -5.25 15.27 -4.37
CA ARG A 202 -5.42 15.33 -2.91
C ARG A 202 -6.45 16.37 -2.45
N LEU A 203 -6.65 17.42 -3.24
CA LEU A 203 -7.66 18.46 -2.98
C LEU A 203 -9.08 18.03 -3.39
N ARG A 204 -9.21 16.90 -4.08
CA ARG A 204 -10.47 16.36 -4.60
C ARG A 204 -10.79 14.96 -4.05
N PRO A 205 -10.79 14.75 -2.72
CA PRO A 205 -10.87 13.41 -2.14
C PRO A 205 -12.18 12.65 -2.47
N ARG A 206 -13.28 13.35 -2.81
CA ARG A 206 -14.53 12.66 -3.22
C ARG A 206 -14.38 11.87 -4.52
N ASP A 207 -13.39 12.17 -5.36
CA ASP A 207 -13.13 11.43 -6.59
C ASP A 207 -12.63 9.99 -6.33
N TYR A 208 -12.26 9.65 -5.07
CA TYR A 208 -12.03 8.29 -4.63
C TYR A 208 -13.30 7.47 -4.38
N LEU A 209 -14.51 8.06 -4.53
CA LEU A 209 -15.76 7.45 -4.06
C LEU A 209 -15.95 6.00 -4.47
N PHE A 210 -15.70 5.65 -5.74
CA PHE A 210 -15.88 4.29 -6.24
C PHE A 210 -14.99 3.28 -5.50
N SER A 211 -13.68 3.49 -5.53
CA SER A 211 -12.73 2.59 -4.88
C SER A 211 -12.89 2.58 -3.36
N ALA A 212 -13.22 3.72 -2.76
CA ALA A 212 -13.47 3.85 -1.33
C ALA A 212 -14.67 3.04 -0.85
N LEU A 213 -15.81 3.12 -1.56
CA LEU A 213 -17.03 2.36 -1.19
C LEU A 213 -16.80 0.86 -1.33
N ILE A 214 -16.24 0.40 -2.45
CA ILE A 214 -15.97 -1.02 -2.68
C ILE A 214 -15.00 -1.55 -1.62
N SER A 215 -13.96 -0.79 -1.29
CA SER A 215 -13.02 -1.17 -0.23
C SER A 215 -13.66 -1.18 1.15
N SER A 216 -14.49 -0.19 1.45
CA SER A 216 -15.24 -0.11 2.70
C SER A 216 -16.11 -1.35 2.88
N ASP A 217 -16.85 -1.73 1.84
CA ASP A 217 -17.70 -2.92 1.89
C ASP A 217 -16.88 -4.20 2.11
N GLN A 218 -15.73 -4.33 1.44
CA GLN A 218 -14.86 -5.48 1.61
C GLN A 218 -14.22 -5.55 2.99
N LEU A 219 -13.70 -4.44 3.50
CA LEU A 219 -12.95 -4.40 4.76
C LEU A 219 -13.85 -4.41 6.00
N TYR A 220 -15.00 -3.73 5.97
CA TYR A 220 -15.78 -3.47 7.17
C TYR A 220 -17.13 -4.21 7.24
N TYR A 221 -17.62 -4.69 6.10
CA TYR A 221 -18.88 -5.43 6.03
C TYR A 221 -18.64 -6.89 5.58
N PRO A 222 -18.37 -7.80 6.52
CA PRO A 222 -18.00 -9.18 6.21
C PRO A 222 -19.10 -9.91 5.45
N VAL A 223 -18.66 -10.71 4.47
CA VAL A 223 -19.55 -11.67 3.79
C VAL A 223 -19.51 -12.99 4.55
N PRO A 224 -20.63 -13.53 5.00
CA PRO A 224 -20.65 -14.77 5.77
C PRO A 224 -19.95 -15.96 5.10
N SER A 225 -19.96 -16.01 3.76
CA SER A 225 -19.37 -17.10 2.97
C SER A 225 -17.91 -16.92 2.58
N ALA A 226 -17.37 -15.69 2.62
CA ALA A 226 -16.02 -15.37 2.15
C ALA A 226 -15.02 -15.07 3.28
N GLY A 227 -15.48 -15.05 4.54
CA GLY A 227 -14.66 -14.60 5.67
C GLY A 227 -14.47 -13.07 5.68
N ASN A 228 -13.71 -12.59 6.66
CA ASN A 228 -13.39 -11.19 6.79
C ASN A 228 -12.18 -10.85 5.92
N ILE A 229 -12.36 -9.99 4.93
CA ILE A 229 -11.23 -9.39 4.22
C ILE A 229 -10.54 -8.43 5.18
N GLU A 230 -9.24 -8.61 5.36
CA GLU A 230 -8.42 -7.87 6.32
C GLU A 230 -7.55 -6.82 5.62
N ALA A 231 -7.26 -7.02 4.31
CA ALA A 231 -6.45 -6.12 3.52
C ALA A 231 -6.84 -6.14 2.04
N ILE A 232 -6.52 -5.06 1.32
CA ILE A 232 -6.68 -4.94 -0.13
C ILE A 232 -5.32 -4.62 -0.73
N ILE A 233 -4.87 -5.43 -1.68
CA ILE A 233 -3.65 -5.21 -2.45
C ILE A 233 -4.04 -4.63 -3.80
N PHE A 234 -3.42 -3.55 -4.20
CA PHE A 234 -3.73 -2.83 -5.43
C PHE A 234 -2.48 -2.20 -6.06
N PRO A 235 -2.45 -2.04 -7.42
CA PRO A 235 -1.28 -1.53 -8.10
C PRO A 235 -1.00 -0.05 -7.76
N SER A 236 0.28 0.30 -7.68
CA SER A 236 0.72 1.69 -7.49
C SER A 236 0.42 2.52 -8.74
N VAL A 237 -0.39 3.56 -8.59
CA VAL A 237 -0.70 4.51 -9.67
C VAL A 237 0.51 5.36 -10.00
N GLN A 238 1.24 5.79 -8.99
CA GLN A 238 2.37 6.69 -9.13
C GLN A 238 3.55 6.01 -9.85
N ARG A 239 3.71 4.71 -9.69
CA ARG A 239 4.71 3.90 -10.41
C ARG A 239 4.18 3.28 -11.71
N LYS A 240 3.12 3.79 -12.30
CA LYS A 240 2.54 3.24 -13.53
C LYS A 240 2.29 1.74 -13.46
N LYS A 241 1.83 1.25 -12.30
CA LYS A 241 1.55 -0.17 -11.98
C LYS A 241 2.79 -1.08 -11.86
N MET A 242 4.00 -0.52 -11.70
CA MET A 242 5.23 -1.30 -11.50
C MET A 242 5.48 -1.73 -10.04
N GLY A 243 4.54 -1.56 -9.15
CA GLY A 243 4.61 -1.99 -7.75
C GLY A 243 3.23 -2.00 -7.15
N ASP A 244 3.10 -2.64 -6.01
CA ASP A 244 1.84 -2.79 -5.32
C ASP A 244 1.82 -2.05 -4.00
N ASN A 245 0.63 -1.58 -3.66
CA ASN A 245 0.27 -1.04 -2.37
C ASN A 245 -0.65 -2.02 -1.65
N ILE A 246 -0.70 -1.92 -0.34
CA ILE A 246 -1.64 -2.62 0.50
C ILE A 246 -2.35 -1.63 1.43
N ALA A 247 -3.65 -1.77 1.52
CA ALA A 247 -4.50 -1.12 2.51
C ALA A 247 -4.95 -2.17 3.52
N ILE A 248 -4.48 -2.07 4.76
CA ILE A 248 -4.81 -3.00 5.84
C ILE A 248 -5.57 -2.27 6.95
N LYS A 249 -6.56 -2.92 7.58
CA LYS A 249 -7.23 -2.34 8.75
C LYS A 249 -6.20 -1.94 9.80
N ASN A 250 -6.32 -0.72 10.31
CA ASN A 250 -5.31 -0.15 11.19
C ASN A 250 -5.04 -0.98 12.46
N ASP A 251 -6.09 -1.57 13.03
CA ASP A 251 -6.01 -2.42 14.22
C ASP A 251 -5.34 -3.78 13.95
N LEU A 252 -5.21 -4.17 12.68
CA LEU A 252 -4.59 -5.43 12.26
C LEU A 252 -3.12 -5.30 11.92
N LEU A 253 -2.64 -4.10 11.56
CA LEU A 253 -1.25 -3.92 11.14
C LEU A 253 -0.27 -4.46 12.18
N LEU A 254 -0.30 -3.97 13.41
CA LEU A 254 0.59 -4.44 14.47
C LEU A 254 0.20 -5.81 15.06
N LYS A 255 -1.01 -6.32 14.78
CA LYS A 255 -1.37 -7.69 15.13
C LYS A 255 -0.72 -8.70 14.21
N LYS A 256 -0.60 -8.38 12.91
CA LYS A 256 -0.08 -9.27 11.88
C LYS A 256 1.41 -9.04 11.57
N TYR A 257 1.92 -7.85 11.82
CA TYR A 257 3.29 -7.44 11.50
C TYR A 257 4.02 -6.94 12.74
N ASP A 258 5.31 -7.16 12.77
CA ASP A 258 6.24 -6.54 13.68
C ASP A 258 6.83 -5.28 13.05
N LEU A 259 6.74 -4.15 13.73
CA LEU A 259 7.53 -2.97 13.39
C LEU A 259 8.98 -3.25 13.79
N TYR A 260 9.88 -3.38 12.81
CA TYR A 260 11.25 -3.77 13.11
C TYR A 260 12.28 -2.66 12.94
N SER A 261 11.97 -1.62 12.18
CA SER A 261 12.83 -0.44 12.08
C SER A 261 12.06 0.80 11.67
N VAL A 262 12.57 1.93 12.12
CA VAL A 262 12.20 3.26 11.62
C VAL A 262 13.45 4.03 11.24
N GLU A 263 13.34 4.87 10.21
CA GLU A 263 14.41 5.69 9.71
C GLU A 263 13.88 7.07 9.33
N THR A 264 14.42 8.13 9.94
CA THR A 264 14.10 9.52 9.62
C THR A 264 15.05 10.02 8.53
N LYS A 265 14.52 10.57 7.43
CA LYS A 265 15.28 11.11 6.30
C LYS A 265 14.92 12.57 6.04
N PHE A 266 15.90 13.33 5.57
CA PHE A 266 15.80 14.76 5.29
C PHE A 266 15.86 14.98 3.78
N ILE A 267 14.81 15.51 3.18
CA ILE A 267 14.68 15.67 1.75
C ILE A 267 15.28 17.02 1.32
N LEU A 268 16.32 16.98 0.50
CA LEU A 268 17.03 18.16 0.03
C LEU A 268 16.44 18.73 -1.26
N ASP A 269 16.06 17.88 -2.21
CA ASP A 269 15.56 18.24 -3.52
C ASP A 269 14.20 17.60 -3.85
N GLU A 270 13.58 18.09 -4.91
CA GLU A 270 12.31 17.57 -5.41
C GLU A 270 12.52 16.28 -6.21
N TYR A 271 11.53 15.37 -6.10
CA TYR A 271 11.53 14.11 -6.85
C TYR A 271 11.01 14.25 -8.30
N GLU A 272 10.83 15.47 -8.80
CA GLU A 272 10.16 15.74 -10.08
C GLU A 272 10.83 15.09 -11.30
N ASN A 273 12.12 14.85 -11.22
CA ASN A 273 12.90 14.29 -12.33
C ASN A 273 13.22 12.79 -12.22
N LEU A 274 12.61 12.08 -11.26
CA LEU A 274 12.85 10.65 -11.13
C LEU A 274 11.98 9.86 -12.10
N ASP A 275 12.60 8.96 -12.85
CA ASP A 275 11.90 7.95 -13.62
C ASP A 275 11.21 6.97 -12.65
N PRO A 276 9.90 6.69 -12.78
CA PRO A 276 9.22 5.68 -11.98
C PRO A 276 9.84 4.27 -12.06
N SER A 277 10.66 4.00 -13.07
CA SER A 277 11.44 2.77 -13.19
C SER A 277 12.64 2.72 -12.24
N ILE A 278 13.08 3.85 -11.70
CA ILE A 278 14.19 3.92 -10.74
C ILE A 278 13.66 3.49 -9.37
N ALA A 279 14.28 2.46 -8.82
CA ALA A 279 13.82 1.83 -7.59
C ALA A 279 14.00 2.70 -6.33
N GLU A 280 14.97 3.64 -6.33
CA GLU A 280 15.28 4.46 -5.16
C GLU A 280 15.51 5.91 -5.57
N PRO A 281 15.15 6.89 -4.71
CA PRO A 281 15.51 8.28 -4.95
C PRO A 281 17.03 8.40 -5.08
N THR A 282 17.47 9.26 -5.96
CA THR A 282 18.91 9.54 -6.10
C THR A 282 19.45 10.06 -4.76
N THR A 283 20.69 9.72 -4.47
CA THR A 283 21.39 10.15 -3.23
C THR A 283 21.44 11.66 -3.07
N ASP A 284 21.27 12.42 -4.15
CA ASP A 284 21.29 13.88 -4.17
C ASP A 284 20.04 14.50 -3.54
N SER A 285 18.96 13.74 -3.40
CA SER A 285 17.72 14.20 -2.78
C SER A 285 17.67 14.06 -1.26
N ILE A 286 18.64 13.38 -0.65
CA ILE A 286 18.67 13.07 0.79
C ILE A 286 20.01 13.50 1.37
N ILE A 287 19.99 14.38 2.39
CA ILE A 287 21.21 14.85 3.08
C ILE A 287 21.76 13.76 3.99
N GLY A 288 20.89 13.13 4.77
CA GLY A 288 21.27 12.14 5.74
C GLY A 288 20.05 11.47 6.37
N SER A 289 20.31 10.43 7.12
CA SER A 289 19.28 9.72 7.84
C SER A 289 19.78 9.19 9.17
N PHE A 290 18.86 8.98 10.11
CA PHE A 290 19.10 8.20 11.30
C PHE A 290 17.85 7.41 11.66
N GLY A 291 18.03 6.30 12.34
CA GLY A 291 16.92 5.42 12.67
C GLY A 291 17.16 4.62 13.94
N THR A 292 16.20 3.78 14.27
CA THR A 292 16.27 2.86 15.39
C THR A 292 15.51 1.58 15.12
N THR A 293 15.90 0.53 15.84
CA THR A 293 15.18 -0.76 15.89
C THR A 293 14.62 -1.01 17.29
N ALA A 294 14.61 0.02 18.14
CA ALA A 294 14.22 -0.06 19.54
C ALA A 294 12.82 0.54 19.75
N PHE A 295 11.91 -0.24 20.32
CA PHE A 295 10.52 0.16 20.54
C PHE A 295 10.02 -0.28 21.91
N ASP A 296 9.27 0.58 22.60
CA ASP A 296 8.45 0.21 23.75
C ASP A 296 6.98 0.10 23.32
N PHE A 297 6.56 -1.10 22.93
CA PHE A 297 5.18 -1.33 22.50
C PHE A 297 4.14 -1.16 23.60
N LYS A 298 4.54 -1.26 24.88
CA LYS A 298 3.62 -1.06 26.01
C LYS A 298 3.30 0.42 26.21
N LYS A 299 4.30 1.27 26.04
CA LYS A 299 4.13 2.73 26.10
C LYS A 299 3.77 3.34 24.75
N GLY A 300 3.92 2.60 23.64
CA GLY A 300 3.71 3.11 22.30
C GLY A 300 4.83 4.05 21.82
N GLU A 301 6.06 3.87 22.32
CA GLU A 301 7.19 4.77 22.11
C GLU A 301 8.23 4.17 21.14
N ILE A 302 8.80 5.05 20.30
CA ILE A 302 10.01 4.78 19.52
C ILE A 302 11.19 5.24 20.34
N LEU A 303 12.14 4.34 20.61
CA LEU A 303 13.25 4.60 21.51
C LEU A 303 14.51 4.97 20.71
N TYR A 304 15.06 6.15 21.00
CA TYR A 304 16.31 6.64 20.43
C TYR A 304 17.35 6.88 21.53
N ASN A 305 18.63 6.87 21.15
CA ASN A 305 19.61 7.62 21.92
C ASN A 305 19.31 9.11 21.71
N LYS A 306 18.61 9.70 22.67
CA LYS A 306 18.00 11.03 22.52
C LYS A 306 19.04 12.11 22.23
N GLU A 307 20.16 12.12 22.95
CA GLU A 307 21.23 13.12 22.79
C GLU A 307 21.74 13.13 21.34
N LYS A 308 22.08 11.95 20.80
CA LYS A 308 22.57 11.83 19.43
C LYS A 308 21.48 12.11 18.37
N ALA A 309 20.23 11.74 18.66
CA ALA A 309 19.13 12.00 17.76
C ALA A 309 18.83 13.51 17.65
N ASP A 310 18.84 14.22 18.78
CA ASP A 310 18.65 15.67 18.82
C ASP A 310 19.81 16.40 18.12
N GLU A 311 21.06 15.96 18.33
CA GLU A 311 22.25 16.48 17.63
C GLU A 311 22.13 16.30 16.11
N LEU A 312 21.91 15.08 15.63
CA LEU A 312 21.80 14.79 14.19
C LEU A 312 20.59 15.46 13.55
N PHE A 313 19.46 15.52 14.25
CA PHE A 313 18.30 16.23 13.76
C PHE A 313 18.62 17.71 13.54
N GLY A 314 19.23 18.37 14.53
CA GLY A 314 19.65 19.76 14.44
C GLY A 314 20.63 19.99 13.28
N LEU A 315 21.65 19.13 13.16
CA LEU A 315 22.63 19.20 12.08
C LEU A 315 21.99 19.08 10.69
N PHE A 316 21.18 18.04 10.46
CA PHE A 316 20.56 17.81 9.14
C PHE A 316 19.54 18.89 8.80
N ARG A 317 18.80 19.41 9.78
CA ARG A 317 17.90 20.55 9.57
C ARG A 317 18.66 21.81 9.16
N MET A 318 19.77 22.09 9.80
CA MET A 318 20.62 23.23 9.44
C MET A 318 21.14 23.08 8.02
N MET A 319 21.59 21.89 7.62
CA MET A 319 22.05 21.61 6.26
C MET A 319 20.93 21.75 5.23
N GLN A 320 19.70 21.32 5.57
CA GLN A 320 18.52 21.37 4.71
C GLN A 320 18.02 22.81 4.48
N THR A 321 18.10 23.67 5.49
CA THR A 321 17.53 25.03 5.48
C THR A 321 18.56 26.14 5.29
N GLY A 322 19.87 25.81 5.39
CA GLY A 322 20.98 26.77 5.32
C GLY A 322 21.12 27.45 3.95
N PRO A 323 21.81 28.59 3.90
CA PRO A 323 21.98 29.38 2.66
C PRO A 323 22.83 28.69 1.61
N ASN A 324 23.72 27.80 2.00
CA ASN A 324 24.60 27.03 1.09
C ASN A 324 23.99 25.66 0.76
N LYS A 325 22.99 25.66 -0.11
CA LYS A 325 22.30 24.45 -0.61
C LYS A 325 23.15 23.60 -1.58
N GLN A 326 24.40 23.96 -1.82
CA GLN A 326 25.32 23.20 -2.65
C GLN A 326 26.42 22.61 -1.78
N ILE A 327 26.09 21.56 -1.03
CA ILE A 327 27.11 20.58 -0.69
C ILE A 327 27.33 19.78 -1.98
N ARG A 328 28.03 20.38 -2.93
CA ARG A 328 28.68 19.63 -4.00
C ARG A 328 29.79 18.85 -3.30
N TYR A 329 29.54 17.58 -3.09
CA TYR A 329 30.61 16.63 -2.90
C TYR A 329 31.35 16.56 -4.24
N ASP A 330 32.37 17.40 -4.40
CA ASP A 330 33.30 17.26 -5.51
C ASP A 330 33.90 15.87 -5.41
N ASN A 331 33.48 15.00 -6.31
CA ASN A 331 34.09 13.78 -6.84
C ASN A 331 35.30 13.19 -6.09
N GLY A 332 35.18 12.94 -4.81
CA GLY A 332 36.08 12.04 -4.11
C GLY A 332 35.53 10.62 -4.20
N PRO A 333 36.34 9.61 -4.61
CA PRO A 333 35.84 8.25 -4.87
C PRO A 333 35.32 7.49 -3.66
N ASP A 334 35.38 8.00 -2.46
CA ASP A 334 35.15 7.23 -1.22
C ASP A 334 34.22 7.85 -0.18
N ILE A 335 33.45 8.88 -0.50
CA ILE A 335 32.46 9.41 0.46
C ILE A 335 31.17 8.62 0.29
N PRO A 336 30.66 7.96 1.36
CA PRO A 336 29.39 7.25 1.28
C PRO A 336 28.30 8.24 0.87
N LYS A 337 27.61 7.94 -0.23
CA LYS A 337 26.58 8.77 -0.85
C LYS A 337 25.38 9.06 0.06
N SER A 338 25.29 8.42 1.22
CA SER A 338 24.31 8.74 2.29
C SER A 338 24.89 8.39 3.66
N LEU A 339 24.79 9.33 4.60
CA LEU A 339 25.10 9.09 6.00
C LEU A 339 23.85 8.52 6.67
N SER A 340 23.88 7.26 7.07
CA SER A 340 22.81 6.62 7.83
C SER A 340 23.32 6.15 9.20
N PHE A 341 22.61 6.50 10.27
CA PHE A 341 23.01 6.19 11.64
C PHE A 341 21.92 5.34 12.33
N ASN A 342 22.34 4.25 12.97
CA ASN A 342 21.45 3.50 13.87
C ASN A 342 21.62 4.02 15.30
N LEU A 343 20.57 4.60 15.84
CA LEU A 343 20.55 5.28 17.14
C LEU A 343 19.74 4.53 18.21
N ALA A 344 19.72 3.21 18.19
CA ALA A 344 19.14 2.47 19.31
C ALA A 344 19.82 2.85 20.63
N PRO A 345 19.09 2.93 21.77
CA PRO A 345 19.68 3.22 23.07
C PRO A 345 20.83 2.27 23.42
N VAL A 346 21.83 2.79 24.16
CA VAL A 346 22.95 1.96 24.61
C VAL A 346 22.44 0.80 25.47
N GLY A 347 22.89 -0.42 25.13
CA GLY A 347 22.43 -1.64 25.81
C GLY A 347 21.13 -2.24 25.28
N TRP A 348 20.47 -1.60 24.31
CA TRP A 348 19.35 -2.20 23.61
C TRP A 348 19.81 -3.47 22.87
N LYS A 349 19.22 -4.59 23.22
CA LYS A 349 19.39 -5.84 22.46
C LYS A 349 18.23 -5.90 21.47
N PRO A 350 18.51 -6.00 20.15
CA PRO A 350 17.45 -6.26 19.17
C PRO A 350 16.62 -7.43 19.65
N GLN A 351 15.30 -7.30 19.60
CA GLN A 351 14.45 -8.47 19.75
C GLN A 351 14.93 -9.50 18.71
N PRO A 352 15.08 -10.79 19.06
CA PRO A 352 15.52 -11.77 18.11
C PRO A 352 14.62 -11.61 16.88
N LYS A 353 15.24 -11.36 15.71
CA LYS A 353 14.49 -11.32 14.45
C LYS A 353 13.63 -12.55 14.45
N PRO A 354 12.31 -12.44 14.22
CA PRO A 354 11.49 -13.63 14.10
C PRO A 354 12.19 -14.52 13.10
N VAL A 355 12.56 -15.71 13.54
CA VAL A 355 13.20 -16.70 12.69
C VAL A 355 12.16 -16.97 11.60
N VAL A 356 12.40 -16.46 10.41
CA VAL A 356 11.64 -16.83 9.22
C VAL A 356 11.85 -18.34 9.14
N SER A 357 10.82 -19.09 9.51
CA SER A 357 10.87 -20.53 9.52
C SER A 357 11.25 -21.00 8.13
N ALA A 358 12.39 -21.69 8.06
CA ALA A 358 12.92 -22.35 6.89
C ALA A 358 13.24 -21.43 5.68
N ALA A 359 14.14 -20.49 5.84
CA ALA A 359 15.15 -20.37 4.81
C ALA A 359 15.80 -21.74 4.72
N ILE A 360 15.45 -22.54 3.73
CA ILE A 360 16.24 -23.70 3.33
C ILE A 360 17.67 -23.20 3.35
N LYS A 361 18.49 -23.78 4.22
CA LYS A 361 19.88 -23.39 4.40
C LYS A 361 20.51 -23.34 3.00
N SER A 362 20.67 -22.15 2.45
CA SER A 362 21.38 -21.89 1.19
C SER A 362 22.88 -22.25 1.29
N SER A 363 23.28 -22.86 2.39
CA SER A 363 24.67 -23.18 2.75
C SER A 363 25.39 -24.09 1.76
N ASN A 364 24.69 -24.67 0.77
CA ASN A 364 25.29 -25.56 -0.21
C ASN A 364 25.13 -25.16 -1.67
N LEU A 365 24.55 -23.95 -1.95
CA LEU A 365 24.37 -23.50 -3.32
C LEU A 365 25.57 -22.69 -3.79
N SER A 366 26.11 -23.08 -4.92
CA SER A 366 27.13 -22.31 -5.64
C SER A 366 26.47 -21.09 -6.30
N ARG A 367 27.19 -19.98 -6.40
CA ARG A 367 26.71 -18.73 -7.05
C ARG A 367 26.24 -18.94 -8.51
N ASN A 368 26.66 -20.02 -9.16
CA ASN A 368 26.27 -20.35 -10.53
C ASN A 368 25.15 -21.40 -10.61
N ASP A 369 24.73 -21.99 -9.49
CA ASP A 369 23.64 -22.94 -9.48
C ASP A 369 22.35 -22.28 -9.97
N LYS A 370 21.55 -23.05 -10.70
CA LYS A 370 20.24 -22.59 -11.16
C LYS A 370 19.20 -22.91 -10.09
N VAL A 371 18.46 -21.90 -9.71
CA VAL A 371 17.35 -22.00 -8.73
C VAL A 371 16.06 -21.48 -9.34
N ASN A 372 14.96 -22.05 -8.88
CA ASN A 372 13.65 -21.49 -9.13
C ASN A 372 13.30 -20.64 -7.91
N VAL A 373 12.75 -19.45 -8.12
CA VAL A 373 12.38 -18.56 -7.02
C VAL A 373 10.95 -18.05 -7.18
N GLU A 374 10.28 -17.87 -6.06
CA GLU A 374 8.97 -17.26 -5.98
C GLU A 374 9.09 -16.00 -5.13
N TYR A 375 8.78 -14.86 -5.73
CA TYR A 375 8.74 -13.58 -5.05
C TYR A 375 7.47 -13.44 -4.21
N ALA A 376 7.49 -12.53 -3.24
CA ALA A 376 6.37 -12.30 -2.33
C ALA A 376 5.05 -11.91 -3.04
N ASN A 377 5.14 -11.40 -4.27
CA ASN A 377 4.00 -11.10 -5.14
C ASN A 377 3.46 -12.30 -5.93
N GLY A 378 3.98 -13.50 -5.67
CA GLY A 378 3.59 -14.75 -6.34
C GLY A 378 4.22 -14.96 -7.71
N VAL A 379 5.07 -14.04 -8.19
CA VAL A 379 5.78 -14.21 -9.46
C VAL A 379 6.88 -15.26 -9.31
N LYS A 380 6.89 -16.24 -10.20
CA LYS A 380 7.89 -17.31 -10.23
C LYS A 380 8.87 -17.11 -11.37
N PHE A 381 10.15 -17.28 -11.07
CA PHE A 381 11.21 -17.34 -12.05
C PHE A 381 11.92 -18.69 -11.96
N PHE A 382 12.17 -19.30 -13.10
CA PHE A 382 12.78 -20.64 -13.17
C PHE A 382 14.19 -20.57 -13.76
N GLY A 383 15.08 -21.38 -13.20
CA GLY A 383 16.43 -21.56 -13.73
C GLY A 383 17.33 -20.32 -13.64
N LEU A 384 17.06 -19.40 -12.72
CA LEU A 384 17.92 -18.24 -12.48
C LEU A 384 19.24 -18.67 -11.80
N LYS A 385 20.37 -18.06 -12.18
CA LYS A 385 21.61 -18.25 -11.44
C LYS A 385 21.45 -17.68 -10.01
N PHE A 386 21.81 -18.45 -9.00
CA PHE A 386 21.69 -18.06 -7.59
C PHE A 386 22.24 -16.67 -7.28
N LYS A 387 23.41 -16.32 -7.85
CA LYS A 387 24.03 -15.00 -7.70
C LYS A 387 23.15 -13.81 -8.11
N LYS A 388 22.14 -14.02 -8.99
CA LYS A 388 21.22 -12.96 -9.42
C LYS A 388 20.09 -12.70 -8.43
N VAL A 389 19.79 -13.68 -7.59
CA VAL A 389 18.68 -13.64 -6.63
C VAL A 389 19.15 -13.80 -5.18
N GLU A 390 20.44 -14.01 -4.98
CA GLU A 390 21.07 -14.17 -3.66
C GLU A 390 20.74 -13.01 -2.71
N GLN A 391 20.81 -11.80 -3.22
CA GLN A 391 20.51 -10.60 -2.45
C GLN A 391 19.02 -10.50 -2.10
N ASP A 392 18.13 -10.87 -3.02
CA ASP A 392 16.69 -10.85 -2.81
C ASP A 392 16.26 -11.96 -1.83
N ILE A 393 16.89 -13.16 -1.93
CA ILE A 393 16.67 -14.24 -0.99
C ILE A 393 17.13 -13.83 0.42
N ASN A 394 18.32 -13.22 0.52
CA ASN A 394 18.86 -12.78 1.80
C ASN A 394 18.02 -11.63 2.42
N ARG A 395 17.35 -10.83 1.59
CA ARG A 395 16.40 -9.81 2.01
C ARG A 395 15.00 -10.35 2.27
N GLY A 396 14.74 -11.63 2.00
CA GLY A 396 13.43 -12.25 2.15
C GLY A 396 12.39 -11.78 1.11
N LEU A 397 12.82 -11.19 0.01
CA LEU A 397 11.95 -10.73 -1.08
C LEU A 397 11.47 -11.89 -1.95
N CYS A 398 12.21 -12.98 -1.99
CA CYS A 398 11.82 -14.21 -2.65
C CYS A 398 12.31 -15.44 -1.88
N LYS A 399 11.70 -16.59 -2.16
CA LYS A 399 12.10 -17.91 -1.64
C LYS A 399 12.46 -18.84 -2.79
N ILE A 400 13.38 -19.77 -2.52
CA ILE A 400 13.66 -20.86 -3.46
C ILE A 400 12.46 -21.81 -3.42
N VAL A 401 12.01 -22.23 -4.61
CA VAL A 401 10.93 -23.22 -4.79
C VAL A 401 11.43 -24.34 -5.70
N ASP A 402 10.83 -25.52 -5.55
CA ASP A 402 11.17 -26.70 -6.34
C ASP A 402 10.74 -26.59 -7.80
#